data_40d8421d4e097352dc3e528c7df7dca1
#
_entry.id   40d8421d4e097352dc3e528c7df7dca1
#
_cell.length_a   1.000
_cell.length_b   1.000
_cell.length_c   1.000
_cell.angle_alpha   90.00
_cell.angle_beta   90.00
_cell.angle_gamma   90.00
#
_symmetry.space_group_name_H-M   'P 1'
#
loop_
_entity.id
_entity.type
_entity.pdbx_description
1 polymer ?
#
loop_
_entity_poly.entity_id
_entity_poly.type
_entity_poly.pdbx_seq_one_letter_code
_entity_poly.pdbx_strand_id
1 'polypeptide(L)'
;MKKRFGILLMAAMLAVSAVFASGCESKPKEKIKIAALKGPTGMGLVKLMEDNSDLYEITLYDSPDQIVSKIVTGEIDGAAVPSNLAPILYTKTQKKIKLTNVTTTGVLYIVENGDTVKSIADLKGKTIYASGKGGTPEFALNYILKQNGLTPDVDVKIEWKADHATVSAAVASGEAQIGLLPEPFVTTTKAKVATLSVPIDMTQEWSKASGGSSELIMGAFVMTTNIIDTRKADVDAFLEKYKASVDYVNKNPKDAAALIAKHGILPSAAVAEAAIPRSNIVFTSAQDAKKSLEGFFTVLKDSDPASIGGTMPDENFYYTGK
;
A
#
# COMPACT_ATOMS: atom_id res chain seq x y z
N MET A 1 17.10 33.62 72.16
CA MET A 1 17.65 33.63 70.79
C MET A 1 17.81 32.22 70.15
N LYS A 2 17.92 31.11 70.92
CA LYS A 2 18.17 29.77 70.38
C LYS A 2 16.93 29.07 69.77
N LYS A 3 15.68 29.47 70.05
CA LYS A 3 14.44 28.84 69.51
C LYS A 3 14.01 29.38 68.14
N ARG A 4 14.48 30.56 67.70
CA ARG A 4 14.13 31.10 66.37
C ARG A 4 15.03 30.64 65.24
N PHE A 5 16.22 30.07 65.55
CA PHE A 5 17.17 29.56 64.57
C PHE A 5 16.77 28.14 64.06
N GLY A 6 16.12 27.33 64.92
CA GLY A 6 15.65 25.99 64.50
C GLY A 6 14.47 25.99 63.54
N ILE A 7 13.60 27.01 63.61
CA ILE A 7 12.43 27.11 62.77
C ILE A 7 12.82 27.60 61.33
N LEU A 8 13.86 28.42 61.23
CA LEU A 8 14.38 28.89 59.92
C LEU A 8 15.12 27.78 59.15
N LEU A 9 15.82 26.85 59.86
CA LEU A 9 16.49 25.72 59.22
C LEU A 9 15.49 24.65 58.74
N MET A 10 14.39 24.46 59.44
CA MET A 10 13.34 23.50 59.06
C MET A 10 12.50 24.01 57.86
N ALA A 11 12.27 25.33 57.76
CA ALA A 11 11.62 25.94 56.62
C ALA A 11 12.51 25.92 55.36
N ALA A 12 13.83 26.03 55.49
CA ALA A 12 14.77 25.94 54.38
C ALA A 12 14.89 24.51 53.82
N MET A 13 14.81 23.46 54.67
CA MET A 13 14.81 22.05 54.23
C MET A 13 13.51 21.65 53.51
N LEU A 14 12.36 22.21 53.88
CA LEU A 14 11.08 21.97 53.20
C LEU A 14 11.01 22.68 51.85
N ALA A 15 11.67 23.80 51.67
CA ALA A 15 11.73 24.53 50.41
C ALA A 15 12.63 23.85 49.34
N VAL A 16 13.70 23.14 49.78
CA VAL A 16 14.59 22.38 48.89
C VAL A 16 13.96 21.07 48.41
N SER A 17 13.10 20.43 49.21
CA SER A 17 12.38 19.20 48.79
C SER A 17 11.27 19.46 47.78
N ALA A 18 10.77 20.68 47.65
CA ALA A 18 9.73 21.03 46.66
C ALA A 18 10.28 21.28 45.25
N VAL A 19 11.58 21.49 45.08
CA VAL A 19 12.23 21.76 43.79
C VAL A 19 12.57 20.48 43.01
N PHE A 20 12.62 19.30 43.70
CA PHE A 20 12.90 18.01 43.06
C PHE A 20 11.63 17.25 42.62
N ALA A 21 10.42 17.81 42.84
CA ALA A 21 9.17 17.23 42.40
C ALA A 21 8.67 17.83 41.09
N SER A 22 9.51 18.60 40.36
CA SER A 22 9.25 18.90 38.95
C SER A 22 9.50 17.62 38.16
N GLY A 23 8.52 16.71 38.22
CA GLY A 23 8.47 15.59 37.30
C GLY A 23 8.63 16.13 35.90
N CYS A 24 9.60 15.63 35.16
CA CYS A 24 9.63 15.79 33.72
C CYS A 24 8.31 15.26 33.18
N GLU A 25 7.32 16.14 33.02
CA GLU A 25 6.21 15.89 32.11
C GLU A 25 6.86 15.74 30.73
N SER A 26 7.13 14.50 30.34
CA SER A 26 7.56 14.23 28.99
C SER A 26 6.46 14.74 28.08
N LYS A 27 6.76 15.75 27.26
CA LYS A 27 5.82 16.22 26.23
C LYS A 27 5.27 14.99 25.50
N PRO A 28 3.96 14.93 25.23
CA PRO A 28 3.39 13.83 24.46
C PRO A 28 4.20 13.66 23.18
N LYS A 29 4.63 12.43 22.93
CA LYS A 29 5.43 12.10 21.76
C LYS A 29 4.60 12.39 20.51
N GLU A 30 5.14 13.16 19.56
CA GLU A 30 4.43 13.45 18.31
C GLU A 30 4.10 12.16 17.58
N LYS A 31 2.86 12.05 17.07
CA LYS A 31 2.41 10.86 16.32
C LYS A 31 3.22 10.73 15.03
N ILE A 32 3.46 9.49 14.62
CA ILE A 32 4.00 9.22 13.29
C ILE A 32 2.86 9.36 12.28
N LYS A 33 3.06 10.21 11.26
CA LYS A 33 2.08 10.56 10.25
C LYS A 33 2.20 9.62 9.05
N ILE A 34 1.19 8.82 8.83
CA ILE A 34 1.14 7.77 7.81
C ILE A 34 0.04 8.08 6.79
N ALA A 35 0.36 7.94 5.51
CA ALA A 35 -0.64 7.96 4.45
C ALA A 35 -0.83 6.55 3.87
N ALA A 36 -2.07 6.24 3.47
CA ALA A 36 -2.37 5.03 2.71
C ALA A 36 -3.49 5.28 1.71
N LEU A 37 -3.54 4.46 0.66
CA LEU A 37 -4.69 4.43 -0.23
C LEU A 37 -5.80 3.58 0.36
N LYS A 38 -7.06 3.93 0.06
CA LYS A 38 -8.19 3.04 0.26
C LYS A 38 -8.00 1.75 -0.56
N GLY A 39 -8.48 0.62 -0.03
CA GLY A 39 -8.28 -0.70 -0.63
C GLY A 39 -7.19 -1.52 0.07
N PRO A 40 -6.53 -2.48 -0.61
CA PRO A 40 -5.64 -3.45 0.02
C PRO A 40 -4.52 -2.85 0.88
N THR A 41 -3.92 -1.74 0.46
CA THR A 41 -2.87 -1.04 1.21
C THR A 41 -3.38 -0.48 2.54
N GLY A 42 -4.58 0.09 2.56
CA GLY A 42 -5.22 0.58 3.79
C GLY A 42 -5.75 -0.55 4.68
N MET A 43 -6.24 -1.64 4.07
CA MET A 43 -6.78 -2.78 4.82
C MET A 43 -5.74 -3.39 5.77
N GLY A 44 -4.48 -3.49 5.35
CA GLY A 44 -3.40 -4.02 6.18
C GLY A 44 -3.10 -3.18 7.44
N LEU A 45 -3.46 -1.89 7.44
CA LEU A 45 -3.22 -0.96 8.54
C LEU A 45 -4.38 -0.90 9.57
N VAL A 46 -5.51 -1.57 9.30
CA VAL A 46 -6.75 -1.33 10.04
C VAL A 46 -6.64 -1.57 11.55
N LYS A 47 -5.85 -2.57 11.98
CA LYS A 47 -5.68 -2.86 13.41
C LYS A 47 -4.80 -1.83 14.11
N LEU A 48 -3.84 -1.22 13.40
CA LEU A 48 -3.11 -0.05 13.93
C LEU A 48 -4.04 1.16 14.09
N MET A 49 -4.91 1.40 13.11
CA MET A 49 -5.89 2.49 13.19
C MET A 49 -6.82 2.32 14.39
N GLU A 50 -7.20 1.08 14.71
CA GLU A 50 -8.08 0.78 15.83
C GLU A 50 -7.36 0.87 17.18
N ASP A 51 -6.20 0.22 17.34
CA ASP A 51 -5.57 -0.01 18.62
C ASP A 51 -4.50 1.03 18.99
N ASN A 52 -3.96 1.78 18.04
CA ASN A 52 -2.78 2.62 18.23
C ASN A 52 -2.96 4.05 17.70
N SER A 53 -4.18 4.56 17.72
CA SER A 53 -4.48 5.93 17.26
C SER A 53 -3.83 7.04 18.11
N ASP A 54 -3.30 6.71 19.28
CA ASP A 54 -2.49 7.59 20.12
C ASP A 54 -1.03 7.73 19.66
N LEU A 55 -0.51 6.72 18.93
CA LEU A 55 0.87 6.66 18.43
C LEU A 55 0.98 7.07 16.97
N TYR A 56 -0.04 6.78 16.17
CA TYR A 56 -0.05 6.96 14.72
C TYR A 56 -1.23 7.83 14.27
N GLU A 57 -0.95 8.72 13.33
CA GLU A 57 -1.96 9.45 12.57
C GLU A 57 -2.01 8.87 11.17
N ILE A 58 -2.99 8.00 10.92
CA ILE A 58 -3.12 7.30 9.63
C ILE A 58 -4.24 7.95 8.83
N THR A 59 -3.89 8.58 7.70
CA THR A 59 -4.83 9.24 6.80
C THR A 59 -4.99 8.44 5.51
N LEU A 60 -6.25 8.22 5.12
CA LEU A 60 -6.60 7.52 3.89
C LEU A 60 -6.82 8.50 2.74
N TYR A 61 -6.30 8.18 1.58
CA TYR A 61 -6.42 8.95 0.34
C TYR A 61 -7.06 8.12 -0.77
N ASP A 62 -7.69 8.81 -1.71
CA ASP A 62 -8.34 8.18 -2.88
C ASP A 62 -7.38 8.04 -4.06
N SER A 63 -6.30 8.83 -4.10
CA SER A 63 -5.36 8.92 -5.23
C SER A 63 -3.91 8.95 -4.76
N PRO A 64 -2.99 8.24 -5.47
CA PRO A 64 -1.56 8.28 -5.17
C PRO A 64 -0.94 9.68 -5.25
N ASP A 65 -1.42 10.55 -6.14
CA ASP A 65 -0.87 11.91 -6.32
C ASP A 65 -0.97 12.77 -5.07
N GLN A 66 -2.04 12.58 -4.28
CA GLN A 66 -2.23 13.26 -3.00
C GLN A 66 -1.14 12.85 -1.99
N ILE A 67 -0.70 11.59 -2.02
CA ILE A 67 0.35 11.06 -1.15
C ILE A 67 1.73 11.54 -1.61
N VAL A 68 1.99 11.51 -2.93
CA VAL A 68 3.28 11.90 -3.51
C VAL A 68 3.69 13.31 -3.10
N SER A 69 2.78 14.28 -3.17
CA SER A 69 3.10 15.65 -2.77
C SER A 69 3.49 15.74 -1.29
N LYS A 70 2.75 15.06 -0.42
CA LYS A 70 2.95 15.12 1.05
C LYS A 70 4.25 14.47 1.52
N ILE A 71 4.66 13.35 0.90
CA ILE A 71 5.93 12.71 1.25
C ILE A 71 7.12 13.53 0.75
N VAL A 72 7.00 14.16 -0.43
CA VAL A 72 8.05 15.02 -0.98
C VAL A 72 8.23 16.30 -0.16
N THR A 73 7.15 16.87 0.37
CA THR A 73 7.20 18.07 1.23
C THR A 73 7.55 17.75 2.68
N GLY A 74 7.56 16.47 3.08
CA GLY A 74 7.84 16.06 4.46
C GLY A 74 6.66 16.29 5.41
N GLU A 75 5.44 16.43 4.89
CA GLU A 75 4.23 16.55 5.71
C GLU A 75 3.83 15.23 6.38
N ILE A 76 4.28 14.09 5.83
CA ILE A 76 4.06 12.75 6.35
C ILE A 76 5.38 12.01 6.50
N ASP A 77 5.44 11.09 7.45
CA ASP A 77 6.62 10.29 7.80
C ASP A 77 6.74 9.01 7.00
N GLY A 78 5.60 8.45 6.58
CA GLY A 78 5.57 7.21 5.80
C GLY A 78 4.29 7.06 4.99
N ALA A 79 4.34 6.19 3.99
CA ALA A 79 3.19 5.95 3.11
C ALA A 79 3.16 4.55 2.52
N ALA A 80 1.94 3.99 2.42
CA ALA A 80 1.66 2.85 1.57
C ALA A 80 1.30 3.35 0.16
N VAL A 81 2.11 2.97 -0.83
CA VAL A 81 2.03 3.46 -2.21
C VAL A 81 2.03 2.31 -3.21
N PRO A 82 1.56 2.52 -4.45
CA PRO A 82 1.83 1.59 -5.55
C PRO A 82 3.33 1.31 -5.66
N SER A 83 3.69 0.05 -5.87
CA SER A 83 5.08 -0.41 -5.81
C SER A 83 6.02 0.33 -6.77
N ASN A 84 5.55 0.64 -7.98
CA ASN A 84 6.30 1.38 -8.97
C ASN A 84 6.58 2.84 -8.58
N LEU A 85 5.77 3.42 -7.68
CA LEU A 85 6.00 4.78 -7.18
C LEU A 85 7.12 4.86 -6.15
N ALA A 86 7.45 3.79 -5.46
CA ALA A 86 8.49 3.81 -4.44
C ALA A 86 9.87 4.24 -5.00
N PRO A 87 10.41 3.66 -6.10
CA PRO A 87 11.64 4.14 -6.71
C PRO A 87 11.52 5.55 -7.32
N ILE A 88 10.35 5.93 -7.84
CA ILE A 88 10.09 7.30 -8.32
C ILE A 88 10.21 8.29 -7.16
N LEU A 89 9.58 7.99 -6.01
CA LEU A 89 9.68 8.81 -4.81
C LEU A 89 11.11 8.88 -4.28
N TYR A 90 11.86 7.77 -4.32
CA TYR A 90 13.26 7.75 -3.93
C TYR A 90 14.09 8.76 -4.74
N THR A 91 13.88 8.80 -6.05
CA THR A 91 14.52 9.78 -6.94
C THR A 91 14.02 11.21 -6.65
N LYS A 92 12.70 11.42 -6.58
CA LYS A 92 12.09 12.75 -6.36
C LYS A 92 12.47 13.36 -5.02
N THR A 93 12.65 12.55 -3.98
CA THR A 93 13.07 13.01 -2.65
C THR A 93 14.60 13.09 -2.50
N GLN A 94 15.37 12.91 -3.58
CA GLN A 94 16.84 12.86 -3.52
C GLN A 94 17.34 11.80 -2.51
N LYS A 95 16.75 10.60 -2.59
CA LYS A 95 17.06 9.45 -1.74
C LYS A 95 16.70 9.62 -0.24
N LYS A 96 15.78 10.53 0.06
CA LYS A 96 15.34 10.79 1.45
C LYS A 96 14.18 9.92 1.93
N ILE A 97 13.94 8.81 1.27
CA ILE A 97 13.02 7.75 1.74
C ILE A 97 13.71 6.39 1.67
N LYS A 98 13.16 5.41 2.40
CA LYS A 98 13.50 3.99 2.27
C LYS A 98 12.23 3.17 2.10
N LEU A 99 12.28 2.11 1.30
CA LEU A 99 11.26 1.08 1.25
C LEU A 99 11.44 0.16 2.45
N THR A 100 10.40 0.00 3.27
CA THR A 100 10.46 -0.80 4.50
C THR A 100 9.88 -2.20 4.33
N ASN A 101 8.80 -2.31 3.54
CA ASN A 101 8.15 -3.61 3.28
C ASN A 101 7.26 -3.56 2.04
N VAL A 102 7.00 -4.73 1.48
CA VAL A 102 5.91 -4.99 0.54
C VAL A 102 4.61 -5.13 1.32
N THR A 103 3.54 -4.51 0.82
CA THR A 103 2.22 -4.48 1.48
C THR A 103 1.18 -5.32 0.77
N THR A 104 1.35 -5.52 -0.54
CA THR A 104 0.36 -6.18 -1.39
C THR A 104 1.07 -6.79 -2.60
N THR A 105 0.86 -8.07 -2.83
CA THR A 105 1.26 -8.73 -4.08
C THR A 105 0.14 -8.66 -5.13
N GLY A 106 0.16 -9.45 -6.20
CA GLY A 106 -0.78 -9.36 -7.29
C GLY A 106 -2.24 -9.45 -6.86
N VAL A 107 -3.04 -8.46 -7.24
CA VAL A 107 -4.48 -8.35 -6.93
C VAL A 107 -5.32 -7.98 -8.16
N LEU A 108 -4.70 -8.03 -9.36
CA LEU A 108 -5.34 -7.68 -10.62
C LEU A 108 -5.92 -8.90 -11.30
N TYR A 109 -7.09 -8.72 -11.91
CA TYR A 109 -7.81 -9.75 -12.64
C TYR A 109 -8.43 -9.17 -13.91
N ILE A 110 -8.47 -9.96 -14.99
CA ILE A 110 -9.39 -9.69 -16.08
C ILE A 110 -10.73 -10.30 -15.71
N VAL A 111 -11.77 -9.48 -15.73
CA VAL A 111 -13.15 -9.91 -15.54
C VAL A 111 -13.91 -9.78 -16.87
N GLU A 112 -14.88 -10.65 -17.09
CA GLU A 112 -15.75 -10.61 -18.26
C GLU A 112 -17.22 -10.79 -17.86
N ASN A 113 -18.07 -9.91 -18.38
CA ASN A 113 -19.51 -10.15 -18.36
C ASN A 113 -19.86 -11.02 -19.57
N GLY A 114 -19.57 -12.30 -19.45
CA GLY A 114 -19.62 -13.30 -20.52
C GLY A 114 -18.73 -14.50 -20.24
N ASP A 115 -18.45 -15.29 -21.29
CA ASP A 115 -17.65 -16.52 -21.19
C ASP A 115 -16.81 -16.77 -22.47
N THR A 116 -16.31 -15.71 -23.10
CA THR A 116 -15.56 -15.78 -24.36
C THR A 116 -14.05 -15.74 -24.18
N VAL A 117 -13.57 -15.28 -23.01
CA VAL A 117 -12.16 -15.22 -22.64
C VAL A 117 -11.82 -16.41 -21.75
N LYS A 118 -10.78 -17.15 -22.12
CA LYS A 118 -10.23 -18.28 -21.33
C LYS A 118 -8.71 -18.14 -21.14
N SER A 119 -8.06 -17.31 -21.98
CA SER A 119 -6.62 -17.09 -21.98
C SER A 119 -6.29 -15.68 -22.46
N ILE A 120 -5.03 -15.28 -22.31
CA ILE A 120 -4.55 -13.98 -22.84
C ILE A 120 -4.73 -13.90 -24.37
N ALA A 121 -4.57 -15.01 -25.08
CA ALA A 121 -4.72 -15.04 -26.54
C ALA A 121 -6.15 -14.66 -27.00
N ASP A 122 -7.18 -14.97 -26.20
CA ASP A 122 -8.59 -14.65 -26.52
C ASP A 122 -8.91 -13.17 -26.42
N LEU A 123 -7.99 -12.37 -25.89
CA LEU A 123 -8.14 -10.90 -25.83
C LEU A 123 -7.88 -10.23 -27.18
N LYS A 124 -7.34 -10.94 -28.18
CA LYS A 124 -7.07 -10.38 -29.50
C LYS A 124 -8.37 -9.87 -30.15
N GLY A 125 -8.34 -8.62 -30.63
CA GLY A 125 -9.50 -7.94 -31.23
C GLY A 125 -10.54 -7.44 -30.24
N LYS A 126 -10.31 -7.61 -28.93
CA LYS A 126 -11.24 -7.17 -27.89
C LYS A 126 -10.85 -5.83 -27.30
N THR A 127 -11.80 -5.20 -26.59
CA THR A 127 -11.59 -3.98 -25.83
C THR A 127 -11.61 -4.30 -24.34
N ILE A 128 -10.59 -3.88 -23.62
CA ILE A 128 -10.48 -3.98 -22.16
C ILE A 128 -10.66 -2.59 -21.56
N TYR A 129 -11.61 -2.42 -20.65
CA TYR A 129 -11.69 -1.22 -19.83
C TYR A 129 -10.74 -1.36 -18.64
N ALA A 130 -9.88 -0.38 -18.45
CA ALA A 130 -8.85 -0.41 -17.41
C ALA A 130 -8.72 0.95 -16.71
N SER A 131 -8.06 0.98 -15.57
CA SER A 131 -7.66 2.21 -14.88
C SER A 131 -6.27 2.05 -14.28
N GLY A 132 -5.71 3.16 -13.75
CA GLY A 132 -4.35 3.14 -13.24
C GLY A 132 -3.29 3.32 -14.33
N LYS A 133 -3.61 4.12 -15.35
CA LYS A 133 -2.65 4.54 -16.39
C LYS A 133 -1.45 5.25 -15.73
N GLY A 134 -0.23 4.93 -16.16
CA GLY A 134 1.02 5.39 -15.54
C GLY A 134 1.39 4.64 -14.26
N GLY A 135 0.61 3.64 -13.86
CA GLY A 135 0.85 2.83 -12.66
C GLY A 135 1.05 1.34 -12.97
N THR A 136 1.27 0.55 -11.93
CA THR A 136 1.47 -0.91 -12.03
C THR A 136 0.41 -1.63 -12.87
N PRO A 137 -0.90 -1.27 -12.82
CA PRO A 137 -1.90 -1.94 -13.66
C PRO A 137 -1.61 -1.85 -15.15
N GLU A 138 -1.21 -0.67 -15.66
CA GLU A 138 -0.86 -0.49 -17.06
C GLU A 138 0.38 -1.31 -17.45
N PHE A 139 1.43 -1.18 -16.66
CA PHE A 139 2.69 -1.86 -16.96
C PHE A 139 2.53 -3.38 -16.93
N ALA A 140 1.79 -3.91 -15.94
CA ALA A 140 1.52 -5.34 -15.84
C ALA A 140 0.71 -5.86 -17.03
N LEU A 141 -0.38 -5.17 -17.42
CA LEU A 141 -1.18 -5.54 -18.57
C LEU A 141 -0.34 -5.52 -19.86
N ASN A 142 0.36 -4.42 -20.10
CA ASN A 142 1.17 -4.24 -21.30
C ASN A 142 2.30 -5.29 -21.40
N TYR A 143 2.97 -5.58 -20.28
CA TYR A 143 4.01 -6.61 -20.23
C TYR A 143 3.45 -8.01 -20.57
N ILE A 144 2.34 -8.40 -19.91
CA ILE A 144 1.72 -9.71 -20.14
C ILE A 144 1.23 -9.85 -21.57
N LEU A 145 0.58 -8.82 -22.13
CA LEU A 145 0.14 -8.83 -23.53
C LEU A 145 1.32 -9.04 -24.48
N LYS A 146 2.39 -8.26 -24.33
CA LYS A 146 3.59 -8.34 -25.19
C LYS A 146 4.26 -9.71 -25.09
N GLN A 147 4.39 -10.28 -23.90
CA GLN A 147 4.98 -11.62 -23.71
C GLN A 147 4.13 -12.74 -24.33
N ASN A 148 2.84 -12.49 -24.56
CA ASN A 148 1.95 -13.38 -25.26
C ASN A 148 1.77 -13.03 -26.77
N GLY A 149 2.63 -12.16 -27.33
CA GLY A 149 2.62 -11.80 -28.75
C GLY A 149 1.49 -10.86 -29.15
N LEU A 150 0.85 -10.18 -28.19
CA LEU A 150 -0.18 -9.19 -28.42
C LEU A 150 0.35 -7.78 -28.21
N THR A 151 0.11 -6.89 -29.16
CA THR A 151 0.50 -5.49 -29.08
C THR A 151 -0.63 -4.67 -28.46
N PRO A 152 -0.41 -4.01 -27.29
CA PRO A 152 -1.38 -3.09 -26.70
C PRO A 152 -1.79 -2.00 -27.70
N ASP A 153 -3.06 -1.63 -27.67
CA ASP A 153 -3.73 -0.65 -28.55
C ASP A 153 -3.74 -0.99 -30.06
N VAL A 154 -3.10 -2.11 -30.48
CA VAL A 154 -3.13 -2.64 -31.85
C VAL A 154 -3.93 -3.93 -31.90
N ASP A 155 -3.48 -4.97 -31.19
CA ASP A 155 -4.17 -6.27 -31.13
C ASP A 155 -5.27 -6.29 -30.05
N VAL A 156 -5.11 -5.51 -28.99
CA VAL A 156 -6.06 -5.40 -27.87
C VAL A 156 -6.27 -3.91 -27.59
N LYS A 157 -7.50 -3.44 -27.77
CA LYS A 157 -7.84 -2.05 -27.45
C LYS A 157 -7.95 -1.86 -25.95
N ILE A 158 -7.32 -0.80 -25.38
CA ILE A 158 -7.40 -0.49 -23.96
C ILE A 158 -8.08 0.86 -23.75
N GLU A 159 -9.25 0.84 -23.10
CA GLU A 159 -10.00 2.03 -22.75
C GLU A 159 -9.70 2.44 -21.30
N TRP A 160 -8.86 3.46 -21.13
CA TRP A 160 -8.47 3.95 -19.82
C TRP A 160 -9.54 4.83 -19.19
N LYS A 161 -9.99 4.48 -18.00
CA LYS A 161 -10.93 5.22 -17.16
C LYS A 161 -10.21 5.90 -16.00
N ALA A 162 -10.88 6.86 -15.37
CA ALA A 162 -10.29 7.65 -14.28
C ALA A 162 -9.89 6.80 -13.06
N ASP A 163 -10.73 5.81 -12.71
CA ASP A 163 -10.55 4.97 -11.53
C ASP A 163 -11.19 3.58 -11.70
N HIS A 164 -10.89 2.68 -10.75
CA HIS A 164 -11.41 1.32 -10.75
C HIS A 164 -12.92 1.25 -10.51
N ALA A 165 -13.50 2.21 -9.80
CA ALA A 165 -14.95 2.26 -9.56
C ALA A 165 -15.70 2.51 -10.86
N THR A 166 -15.17 3.39 -11.73
CA THR A 166 -15.70 3.66 -13.06
C THR A 166 -15.64 2.43 -13.96
N VAL A 167 -14.51 1.68 -13.95
CA VAL A 167 -14.41 0.40 -14.70
C VAL A 167 -15.41 -0.62 -14.17
N SER A 168 -15.51 -0.78 -12.85
CA SER A 168 -16.47 -1.68 -12.20
C SER A 168 -17.92 -1.34 -12.58
N ALA A 169 -18.27 -0.05 -12.61
CA ALA A 169 -19.60 0.42 -13.01
C ALA A 169 -19.88 0.15 -14.49
N ALA A 170 -18.92 0.37 -15.38
CA ALA A 170 -19.05 0.10 -16.81
C ALA A 170 -19.27 -1.39 -17.09
N VAL A 171 -18.54 -2.27 -16.40
CA VAL A 171 -18.76 -3.72 -16.51
C VAL A 171 -20.14 -4.12 -15.95
N ALA A 172 -20.51 -3.55 -14.80
CA ALA A 172 -21.79 -3.85 -14.14
C ALA A 172 -23.02 -3.38 -14.96
N SER A 173 -22.89 -2.28 -15.69
CA SER A 173 -23.96 -1.77 -16.57
C SER A 173 -24.03 -2.46 -17.94
N GLY A 174 -23.01 -3.26 -18.31
CA GLY A 174 -22.88 -3.85 -19.64
C GLY A 174 -22.31 -2.91 -20.71
N GLU A 175 -21.88 -1.70 -20.35
CA GLU A 175 -21.13 -0.78 -21.22
C GLU A 175 -19.79 -1.40 -21.64
N ALA A 176 -19.10 -2.03 -20.69
CA ALA A 176 -17.88 -2.79 -20.92
C ALA A 176 -18.14 -4.29 -20.75
N GLN A 177 -17.71 -5.08 -21.72
CA GLN A 177 -17.77 -6.54 -21.60
C GLN A 177 -16.58 -7.08 -20.79
N ILE A 178 -15.40 -6.49 -20.94
CA ILE A 178 -14.17 -6.93 -20.32
C ILE A 178 -13.56 -5.77 -19.51
N GLY A 179 -13.14 -6.06 -18.28
CA GLY A 179 -12.48 -5.09 -17.42
C GLY A 179 -11.21 -5.65 -16.77
N LEU A 180 -10.21 -4.78 -16.58
CA LEU A 180 -9.08 -5.03 -15.69
C LEU A 180 -9.39 -4.40 -14.33
N LEU A 181 -9.59 -5.22 -13.31
CA LEU A 181 -9.98 -4.78 -11.97
C LEU A 181 -9.09 -5.40 -10.89
N PRO A 182 -8.69 -4.63 -9.87
CA PRO A 182 -8.15 -5.19 -8.64
C PRO A 182 -9.28 -5.63 -7.69
N GLU A 183 -8.94 -6.45 -6.68
CA GLU A 183 -9.78 -6.50 -5.49
C GLU A 183 -9.74 -5.14 -4.76
N PRO A 184 -10.81 -4.69 -4.13
CA PRO A 184 -12.12 -5.34 -3.94
C PRO A 184 -13.13 -5.10 -5.07
N PHE A 185 -12.73 -4.48 -6.17
CA PHE A 185 -13.65 -4.15 -7.27
C PHE A 185 -14.16 -5.37 -8.02
N VAL A 186 -13.35 -6.45 -8.12
CA VAL A 186 -13.81 -7.74 -8.65
C VAL A 186 -14.98 -8.27 -7.81
N THR A 187 -14.81 -8.33 -6.48
CA THR A 187 -15.86 -8.75 -5.55
C THR A 187 -17.10 -7.86 -5.64
N THR A 188 -16.92 -6.54 -5.69
CA THR A 188 -18.02 -5.57 -5.80
C THR A 188 -18.78 -5.73 -7.12
N THR A 189 -18.07 -5.93 -8.23
CA THR A 189 -18.71 -6.13 -9.56
C THR A 189 -19.45 -7.46 -9.59
N LYS A 190 -18.85 -8.53 -9.05
CA LYS A 190 -19.46 -9.86 -9.00
C LYS A 190 -20.75 -9.89 -8.17
N ALA A 191 -20.83 -9.09 -7.12
CA ALA A 191 -22.05 -8.94 -6.33
C ALA A 191 -23.21 -8.30 -7.10
N LYS A 192 -22.92 -7.53 -8.15
CA LYS A 192 -23.91 -6.86 -9.02
C LYS A 192 -24.23 -7.65 -10.30
N VAL A 193 -23.29 -8.45 -10.78
CA VAL A 193 -23.39 -9.19 -12.06
C VAL A 193 -23.18 -10.67 -11.78
N ALA A 194 -24.26 -11.42 -11.69
CA ALA A 194 -24.23 -12.85 -11.38
C ALA A 194 -23.47 -13.68 -12.45
N THR A 195 -23.47 -13.22 -13.70
CA THR A 195 -22.80 -13.85 -14.84
C THR A 195 -21.33 -13.46 -14.98
N LEU A 196 -20.79 -12.61 -14.08
CA LEU A 196 -19.41 -12.18 -14.16
C LEU A 196 -18.47 -13.37 -13.97
N SER A 197 -17.65 -13.64 -14.98
CA SER A 197 -16.51 -14.54 -14.89
C SER A 197 -15.22 -13.78 -14.52
N VAL A 198 -14.24 -14.51 -13.96
CA VAL A 198 -12.90 -14.00 -13.65
C VAL A 198 -11.90 -14.93 -14.34
N PRO A 199 -11.79 -14.85 -15.68
CA PRO A 199 -11.05 -15.83 -16.48
C PRO A 199 -9.52 -15.76 -16.28
N ILE A 200 -8.98 -14.58 -15.94
CA ILE A 200 -7.53 -14.38 -15.91
C ILE A 200 -7.10 -13.77 -14.58
N ASP A 201 -6.21 -14.47 -13.89
CA ASP A 201 -5.44 -13.97 -12.76
C ASP A 201 -4.11 -13.41 -13.29
N MET A 202 -3.96 -12.09 -13.22
CA MET A 202 -2.76 -11.39 -13.72
C MET A 202 -1.50 -11.79 -12.96
N THR A 203 -1.61 -12.27 -11.72
CA THR A 203 -0.46 -12.76 -10.93
C THR A 203 0.10 -14.03 -11.54
N GLN A 204 -0.78 -14.96 -11.93
CA GLN A 204 -0.38 -16.19 -12.60
C GLN A 204 0.20 -15.90 -13.98
N GLU A 205 -0.43 -15.02 -14.74
CA GLU A 205 0.06 -14.64 -16.07
C GLU A 205 1.39 -13.88 -16.00
N TRP A 206 1.60 -13.03 -15.01
CA TRP A 206 2.89 -12.41 -14.74
C TRP A 206 3.99 -13.44 -14.47
N SER A 207 3.72 -14.42 -13.62
CA SER A 207 4.68 -15.48 -13.31
C SER A 207 5.06 -16.27 -14.55
N LYS A 208 4.08 -16.61 -15.40
CA LYS A 208 4.33 -17.29 -16.69
C LYS A 208 5.17 -16.39 -17.62
N ALA A 209 4.76 -15.14 -17.79
CA ALA A 209 5.41 -14.19 -18.68
C ALA A 209 6.86 -13.88 -18.27
N SER A 210 7.16 -13.88 -16.97
CA SER A 210 8.51 -13.67 -16.44
C SER A 210 9.34 -14.94 -16.30
N GLY A 211 8.79 -16.11 -16.68
CA GLY A 211 9.43 -17.41 -16.46
C GLY A 211 9.69 -17.70 -14.97
N GLY A 212 8.88 -17.15 -14.06
CA GLY A 212 9.04 -17.29 -12.62
C GLY A 212 10.19 -16.47 -12.01
N SER A 213 10.83 -15.58 -12.80
CA SER A 213 11.97 -14.77 -12.32
C SER A 213 11.54 -13.53 -11.54
N SER A 214 10.25 -13.17 -11.60
CA SER A 214 9.67 -11.98 -10.97
C SER A 214 8.28 -12.25 -10.44
N GLU A 215 7.91 -11.53 -9.38
CA GLU A 215 6.56 -11.52 -8.81
C GLU A 215 5.85 -10.22 -9.17
N LEU A 216 4.53 -10.27 -9.34
CA LEU A 216 3.71 -9.06 -9.48
C LEU A 216 3.52 -8.43 -8.10
N ILE A 217 4.20 -7.30 -7.86
CA ILE A 217 4.14 -6.57 -6.60
C ILE A 217 3.31 -5.30 -6.82
N MET A 218 2.23 -5.15 -6.04
CA MET A 218 1.27 -4.05 -6.26
C MET A 218 1.42 -2.91 -5.27
N GLY A 219 1.86 -3.19 -4.05
CA GLY A 219 1.99 -2.19 -3.00
C GLY A 219 3.29 -2.30 -2.22
N ALA A 220 3.84 -1.15 -1.85
CA ALA A 220 5.03 -1.02 -1.02
C ALA A 220 4.80 0.04 0.07
N PHE A 221 5.51 -0.08 1.18
CA PHE A 221 5.53 0.93 2.22
C PHE A 221 6.90 1.63 2.22
N VAL A 222 6.85 2.95 2.25
CA VAL A 222 8.05 3.80 2.31
C VAL A 222 8.01 4.68 3.55
N MET A 223 9.18 4.97 4.12
CA MET A 223 9.33 5.93 5.23
C MET A 223 10.44 6.93 4.90
N THR A 224 10.31 8.15 5.41
CA THR A 224 11.34 9.18 5.25
C THR A 224 12.58 8.81 6.05
N THR A 225 13.78 9.16 5.54
CA THR A 225 15.02 8.96 6.29
C THR A 225 15.03 9.80 7.56
N ASN A 226 14.36 10.96 7.57
CA ASN A 226 14.24 11.80 8.76
C ASN A 226 13.63 11.04 9.95
N ILE A 227 12.47 10.38 9.77
CA ILE A 227 11.84 9.64 10.87
C ILE A 227 12.67 8.41 11.25
N ILE A 228 13.27 7.73 10.27
CA ILE A 228 14.14 6.57 10.49
C ILE A 228 15.34 6.95 11.34
N ASP A 229 16.01 8.05 11.00
CA ASP A 229 17.25 8.48 11.68
C ASP A 229 16.99 9.08 13.07
N THR A 230 15.88 9.80 13.23
CA THR A 230 15.57 10.49 14.49
C THR A 230 14.75 9.66 15.48
N ARG A 231 13.98 8.67 14.99
CA ARG A 231 13.03 7.89 15.79
C ARG A 231 13.05 6.39 15.44
N LYS A 232 14.24 5.85 15.21
CA LYS A 232 14.43 4.45 14.76
C LYS A 232 13.62 3.43 15.57
N ALA A 233 13.68 3.51 16.90
CA ALA A 233 12.95 2.57 17.76
C ALA A 233 11.42 2.63 17.55
N ASP A 234 10.88 3.80 17.22
CA ASP A 234 9.45 3.96 16.93
C ASP A 234 9.10 3.41 15.55
N VAL A 235 10.01 3.55 14.58
CA VAL A 235 9.87 2.95 13.24
C VAL A 235 9.86 1.43 13.36
N ASP A 236 10.79 0.85 14.10
CA ASP A 236 10.85 -0.61 14.28
C ASP A 236 9.58 -1.11 14.99
N ALA A 237 9.12 -0.43 16.04
CA ALA A 237 7.86 -0.76 16.72
C ALA A 237 6.63 -0.61 15.81
N PHE A 238 6.62 0.39 14.93
CA PHE A 238 5.57 0.55 13.91
C PHE A 238 5.55 -0.65 12.95
N LEU A 239 6.68 -1.06 12.44
CA LEU A 239 6.78 -2.18 11.49
C LEU A 239 6.35 -3.51 12.11
N GLU A 240 6.71 -3.77 13.38
CA GLU A 240 6.23 -4.93 14.13
C GLU A 240 4.71 -4.93 14.29
N LYS A 241 4.13 -3.79 14.69
CA LYS A 241 2.68 -3.63 14.83
C LYS A 241 1.98 -3.71 13.47
N TYR A 242 2.58 -3.20 12.41
CA TYR A 242 2.03 -3.31 11.06
C TYR A 242 1.96 -4.78 10.62
N LYS A 243 3.04 -5.54 10.81
CA LYS A 243 3.05 -6.98 10.55
C LYS A 243 1.95 -7.70 11.33
N ALA A 244 1.80 -7.39 12.63
CA ALA A 244 0.74 -7.97 13.44
C ALA A 244 -0.67 -7.59 12.94
N SER A 245 -0.85 -6.36 12.44
CA SER A 245 -2.11 -5.92 11.82
C SER A 245 -2.44 -6.71 10.55
N VAL A 246 -1.47 -6.91 9.68
CA VAL A 246 -1.62 -7.75 8.47
C VAL A 246 -1.97 -9.19 8.83
N ASP A 247 -1.27 -9.76 9.80
CA ASP A 247 -1.55 -11.10 10.30
C ASP A 247 -2.97 -11.22 10.87
N TYR A 248 -3.42 -10.19 11.60
CA TYR A 248 -4.79 -10.12 12.13
C TYR A 248 -5.83 -10.11 11.01
N VAL A 249 -5.65 -9.26 9.99
CA VAL A 249 -6.58 -9.13 8.85
C VAL A 249 -6.73 -10.48 8.14
N ASN A 250 -5.63 -11.16 7.87
CA ASN A 250 -5.66 -12.42 7.14
C ASN A 250 -6.22 -13.60 7.96
N LYS A 251 -5.99 -13.59 9.29
CA LYS A 251 -6.47 -14.67 10.18
C LYS A 251 -7.90 -14.48 10.64
N ASN A 252 -8.40 -13.24 10.67
CA ASN A 252 -9.72 -12.88 11.21
C ASN A 252 -10.52 -12.04 10.20
N PRO A 253 -10.80 -12.54 8.98
CA PRO A 253 -11.36 -11.73 7.89
C PRO A 253 -12.71 -11.09 8.26
N LYS A 254 -13.56 -11.78 9.00
CA LYS A 254 -14.85 -11.25 9.44
C LYS A 254 -14.71 -10.05 10.38
N ASP A 255 -13.87 -10.17 11.41
CA ASP A 255 -13.68 -9.10 12.40
C ASP A 255 -12.90 -7.93 11.77
N ALA A 256 -11.90 -8.24 10.95
CA ALA A 256 -11.17 -7.22 10.18
C ALA A 256 -12.08 -6.47 9.23
N ALA A 257 -13.02 -7.15 8.58
CA ALA A 257 -13.99 -6.52 7.67
C ALA A 257 -14.87 -5.48 8.38
N ALA A 258 -15.29 -5.75 9.62
CA ALA A 258 -16.02 -4.78 10.42
C ALA A 258 -15.18 -3.51 10.70
N LEU A 259 -13.90 -3.67 11.04
CA LEU A 259 -12.98 -2.54 11.23
C LEU A 259 -12.69 -1.79 9.93
N ILE A 260 -12.50 -2.49 8.82
CA ILE A 260 -12.27 -1.92 7.50
C ILE A 260 -13.43 -1.01 7.08
N ALA A 261 -14.67 -1.44 7.31
CA ALA A 261 -15.86 -0.63 7.07
C ALA A 261 -15.97 0.55 8.07
N LYS A 262 -15.71 0.30 9.36
CA LYS A 262 -15.71 1.34 10.41
C LYS A 262 -14.77 2.49 10.09
N HIS A 263 -13.56 2.19 9.62
CA HIS A 263 -12.55 3.19 9.26
C HIS A 263 -12.69 3.74 7.83
N GLY A 264 -13.74 3.35 7.09
CA GLY A 264 -14.04 3.88 5.76
C GLY A 264 -13.03 3.48 4.68
N ILE A 265 -12.29 2.38 4.89
CA ILE A 265 -11.34 1.84 3.90
C ILE A 265 -12.11 1.24 2.74
N LEU A 266 -13.18 0.49 3.03
CA LEU A 266 -14.15 -0.03 2.07
C LEU A 266 -15.58 0.32 2.51
N PRO A 267 -16.56 0.36 1.57
CA PRO A 267 -17.91 0.86 1.85
C PRO A 267 -18.73 -0.07 2.73
N SER A 268 -18.41 -1.35 2.84
CA SER A 268 -19.13 -2.30 3.66
C SER A 268 -18.29 -3.46 4.17
N ALA A 269 -18.64 -4.00 5.33
CA ALA A 269 -17.99 -5.18 5.89
C ALA A 269 -18.19 -6.43 5.01
N ALA A 270 -19.35 -6.60 4.40
CA ALA A 270 -19.59 -7.75 3.51
C ALA A 270 -18.65 -7.78 2.30
N VAL A 271 -18.42 -6.62 1.67
CA VAL A 271 -17.43 -6.51 0.57
C VAL A 271 -16.02 -6.77 1.09
N ALA A 272 -15.67 -6.22 2.24
CA ALA A 272 -14.34 -6.40 2.82
C ALA A 272 -14.07 -7.89 3.15
N GLU A 273 -15.01 -8.57 3.82
CA GLU A 273 -14.88 -9.98 4.19
C GLU A 273 -14.68 -10.87 2.95
N ALA A 274 -15.45 -10.64 1.89
CA ALA A 274 -15.36 -11.41 0.64
C ALA A 274 -14.06 -11.10 -0.15
N ALA A 275 -13.52 -9.87 -0.05
CA ALA A 275 -12.35 -9.44 -0.80
C ALA A 275 -11.01 -9.81 -0.11
N ILE A 276 -10.93 -9.82 1.23
CA ILE A 276 -9.71 -10.09 2.00
C ILE A 276 -8.92 -11.30 1.46
N PRO A 277 -9.53 -12.49 1.24
CA PRO A 277 -8.78 -13.70 0.84
C PRO A 277 -8.07 -13.57 -0.52
N ARG A 278 -8.50 -12.63 -1.38
CA ARG A 278 -7.92 -12.39 -2.72
C ARG A 278 -7.21 -11.06 -2.83
N SER A 279 -7.14 -10.29 -1.75
CA SER A 279 -6.47 -8.99 -1.71
C SER A 279 -4.95 -9.12 -1.50
N ASN A 280 -4.44 -10.34 -1.29
CA ASN A 280 -3.02 -10.64 -1.13
C ASN A 280 -2.28 -9.61 -0.26
N ILE A 281 -2.90 -9.28 0.89
CA ILE A 281 -2.35 -8.35 1.87
C ILE A 281 -1.20 -9.05 2.59
N VAL A 282 0.01 -8.49 2.47
CA VAL A 282 1.21 -9.09 3.04
C VAL A 282 2.03 -8.07 3.82
N PHE A 283 2.92 -8.58 4.67
CA PHE A 283 4.03 -7.82 5.23
C PHE A 283 5.31 -8.62 4.97
N THR A 284 6.02 -8.27 3.91
CA THR A 284 7.34 -8.85 3.60
C THR A 284 8.37 -7.75 3.74
N SER A 285 9.34 -7.90 4.65
CA SER A 285 10.35 -6.87 4.89
C SER A 285 11.11 -6.52 3.60
N ALA A 286 11.65 -5.32 3.52
CA ALA A 286 12.43 -4.90 2.35
C ALA A 286 13.60 -5.85 2.07
N GLN A 287 14.22 -6.41 3.10
CA GLN A 287 15.32 -7.36 2.96
C GLN A 287 14.87 -8.69 2.37
N ASP A 288 13.76 -9.25 2.89
CA ASP A 288 13.21 -10.52 2.40
C ASP A 288 12.64 -10.38 0.98
N ALA A 289 12.03 -9.22 0.67
CA ALA A 289 11.43 -8.95 -0.64
C ALA A 289 12.44 -8.43 -1.68
N LYS A 290 13.68 -8.12 -1.31
CA LYS A 290 14.64 -7.41 -2.17
C LYS A 290 14.79 -8.06 -3.55
N LYS A 291 15.01 -9.36 -3.59
CA LYS A 291 15.19 -10.10 -4.85
C LYS A 291 13.95 -10.02 -5.73
N SER A 292 12.76 -10.19 -5.16
CA SER A 292 11.47 -10.09 -5.89
C SER A 292 11.23 -8.66 -6.38
N LEU A 293 11.53 -7.64 -5.54
CA LEU A 293 11.43 -6.23 -5.91
C LEU A 293 12.37 -5.86 -7.06
N GLU A 294 13.63 -6.29 -6.99
CA GLU A 294 14.61 -6.05 -8.07
C GLU A 294 14.19 -6.72 -9.38
N GLY A 295 13.69 -7.96 -9.32
CA GLY A 295 13.13 -8.64 -10.48
C GLY A 295 11.93 -7.89 -11.05
N PHE A 296 11.01 -7.44 -10.21
CA PHE A 296 9.85 -6.65 -10.62
C PHE A 296 10.25 -5.31 -11.24
N PHE A 297 11.11 -4.54 -10.60
CA PHE A 297 11.58 -3.26 -11.12
C PHE A 297 12.38 -3.41 -12.42
N THR A 298 13.13 -4.49 -12.59
CA THR A 298 13.83 -4.79 -13.84
C THR A 298 12.83 -4.97 -14.98
N VAL A 299 11.80 -5.79 -14.80
CA VAL A 299 10.77 -5.99 -15.82
C VAL A 299 10.07 -4.67 -16.17
N LEU A 300 9.72 -3.86 -15.16
CA LEU A 300 9.10 -2.55 -15.39
C LEU A 300 10.03 -1.61 -16.18
N LYS A 301 11.28 -1.49 -15.74
CA LYS A 301 12.29 -0.63 -16.38
C LYS A 301 12.55 -1.02 -17.82
N ASP A 302 12.67 -2.32 -18.10
CA ASP A 302 12.94 -2.81 -19.45
C ASP A 302 11.73 -2.61 -20.38
N SER A 303 10.51 -2.63 -19.83
CA SER A 303 9.29 -2.32 -20.58
C SER A 303 9.11 -0.82 -20.81
N ASP A 304 9.35 -0.01 -19.79
CA ASP A 304 9.30 1.46 -19.79
C ASP A 304 10.14 2.01 -18.62
N PRO A 305 11.33 2.58 -18.88
CA PRO A 305 12.18 3.14 -17.83
C PRO A 305 11.48 4.19 -16.94
N ALA A 306 10.54 4.97 -17.51
CA ALA A 306 9.82 5.99 -16.75
C ALA A 306 8.93 5.39 -15.65
N SER A 307 8.53 4.12 -15.79
CA SER A 307 7.70 3.40 -14.82
C SER A 307 8.26 3.34 -13.41
N ILE A 308 9.59 3.42 -13.27
CA ILE A 308 10.32 3.39 -12.00
C ILE A 308 11.20 4.65 -11.79
N GLY A 309 10.99 5.70 -12.58
CA GLY A 309 11.77 6.94 -12.47
C GLY A 309 13.13 6.90 -13.19
N GLY A 310 13.30 6.03 -14.18
CA GLY A 310 14.43 5.98 -15.11
C GLY A 310 15.56 5.04 -14.69
N THR A 311 15.83 4.84 -13.41
CA THR A 311 16.96 4.06 -12.91
C THR A 311 16.56 3.10 -11.80
N MET A 312 17.24 1.96 -11.72
CA MET A 312 17.11 1.05 -10.58
C MET A 312 17.55 1.75 -9.30
N PRO A 313 16.82 1.59 -8.20
CA PRO A 313 17.27 2.09 -6.90
C PRO A 313 18.54 1.36 -6.43
N ASP A 314 19.37 2.05 -5.67
CA ASP A 314 20.57 1.46 -5.06
C ASP A 314 20.25 0.76 -3.72
N GLU A 315 21.30 0.18 -3.09
CA GLU A 315 21.20 -0.55 -1.83
C GLU A 315 20.58 0.28 -0.68
N ASN A 316 20.77 1.60 -0.67
CA ASN A 316 20.27 2.47 0.38
C ASN A 316 18.75 2.65 0.33
N PHE A 317 18.12 2.28 -0.77
CA PHE A 317 16.68 2.30 -0.93
C PHE A 317 15.96 1.33 0.02
N TYR A 318 16.61 0.20 0.32
CA TYR A 318 15.99 -0.86 1.13
C TYR A 318 16.30 -0.64 2.62
N TYR A 319 15.26 -0.56 3.45
CA TYR A 319 15.43 -0.48 4.90
C TYR A 319 15.95 -1.81 5.46
N THR A 320 17.02 -1.75 6.25
CA THR A 320 17.68 -2.95 6.78
C THR A 320 17.31 -3.29 8.23
N GLY A 321 16.59 -2.39 8.93
CA GLY A 321 16.32 -2.57 10.37
C GLY A 321 17.55 -2.39 11.27
N LYS A 322 18.68 -1.96 10.71
CA LYS A 322 19.96 -1.83 11.44
C LYS A 322 20.33 -0.37 11.66
#